data_5cc417520e4e5c1f52bd2ed4c0cfe3e2
#
_entry.id   5cc417520e4e5c1f52bd2ed4c0cfe3e2
#
_cell.length_a   1.000
_cell.length_b   1.000
_cell.length_c   1.000
_cell.angle_alpha   90.00
_cell.angle_beta   90.00
_cell.angle_gamma   90.00
#
_symmetry.space_group_name_H-M   'P 1'
#
loop_
_entity.id
_entity.type
_entity.pdbx_description
1 polymer ?
#
loop_
_entity_poly.entity_id
_entity_poly.type
_entity_poly.pdbx_seq_one_letter_code
_entity_poly.pdbx_strand_id
1 'polypeptide(L)' 'MCELKVIVNQEMVFENAIYAKTIETNIFVKDVLGNSKIFKNHSITEVNIPKEQMILTPI' A
#
# COMPACT_ATOMS: atom_id res chain seq x y z
N MET A 1 -4.67 5.42 15.67
CA MET A 1 -3.83 4.52 14.86
C MET A 1 -4.11 4.78 13.39
N CYS A 2 -3.07 4.87 12.59
CA CYS A 2 -3.25 5.15 11.17
C CYS A 2 -3.29 3.85 10.39
N GLU A 3 -4.44 3.62 9.75
CA GLU A 3 -4.59 2.53 8.81
C GLU A 3 -4.73 3.15 7.43
N LEU A 4 -3.96 2.67 6.49
CA LEU A 4 -3.86 3.31 5.19
C LEU A 4 -4.66 2.57 4.14
N LYS A 5 -5.25 3.33 3.21
CA LYS A 5 -5.83 2.78 2.00
C LYS A 5 -4.75 2.75 0.94
N VAL A 6 -4.57 1.62 0.29
CA VAL A 6 -3.60 1.48 -0.79
C VAL A 6 -4.29 1.78 -2.10
N ILE A 7 -3.77 2.75 -2.83
CA ILE A 7 -4.37 3.27 -4.06
C ILE A 7 -3.45 2.96 -5.24
N VAL A 8 -3.99 2.37 -6.30
CA VAL A 8 -3.28 2.14 -7.56
C VAL A 8 -4.16 2.64 -8.69
N ASN A 9 -3.63 3.53 -9.53
CA ASN A 9 -4.37 4.10 -10.65
C ASN A 9 -5.71 4.68 -10.21
N GLN A 10 -5.69 5.44 -9.09
CA GLN A 10 -6.86 6.11 -8.54
C GLN A 10 -7.94 5.15 -8.01
N GLU A 11 -7.58 3.91 -7.81
CA GLU A 11 -8.50 2.89 -7.33
C GLU A 11 -7.99 2.30 -6.03
N MET A 12 -8.88 2.13 -5.04
CA MET A 12 -8.50 1.52 -3.77
C MET A 12 -8.43 0.01 -3.96
N VAL A 13 -7.24 -0.54 -3.75
CA VAL A 13 -7.00 -1.96 -3.98
C VAL A 13 -6.76 -2.75 -2.70
N PHE A 14 -6.58 -2.06 -1.56
CA PHE A 14 -6.31 -2.73 -0.30
C PHE A 14 -6.62 -1.74 0.83
N GLU A 15 -7.27 -2.21 1.89
CA GLU A 15 -7.70 -1.35 3.00
C GLU A 15 -7.00 -1.71 4.30
N ASN A 16 -6.96 -0.76 5.21
CA ASN A 16 -6.52 -0.94 6.58
C ASN A 16 -5.09 -1.45 6.67
N ALA A 17 -4.24 -0.96 5.78
CA ALA A 17 -2.83 -1.34 5.75
C ALA A 17 -2.12 -0.69 6.94
N ILE A 18 -1.34 -1.48 7.67
CA ILE A 18 -0.55 -1.00 8.80
C ILE A 18 0.94 -1.22 8.59
N TYR A 19 1.30 -1.90 7.53
CA TYR A 19 2.69 -2.22 7.25
C TYR A 19 2.90 -2.34 5.75
N ALA A 20 3.99 -1.78 5.27
CA ALA A 20 4.37 -1.91 3.86
C ALA A 20 5.88 -1.99 3.76
N LYS A 21 6.35 -2.76 2.80
CA LYS A 21 7.79 -2.99 2.63
C LYS A 21 8.08 -3.20 1.15
N THR A 22 9.13 -2.54 0.67
CA THR A 22 9.61 -2.75 -0.69
C THR A 22 10.56 -3.96 -0.68
N ILE A 23 10.31 -4.90 -1.55
CA ILE A 23 11.16 -6.07 -1.76
C ILE A 23 11.51 -6.08 -3.25
N GLU A 24 12.71 -5.61 -3.59
CA GLU A 24 13.13 -5.44 -4.99
C GLU A 24 12.16 -4.53 -5.73
N THR A 25 11.43 -5.03 -6.72
CA THR A 25 10.45 -4.24 -7.47
C THR A 25 9.03 -4.51 -7.01
N ASN A 26 8.84 -5.16 -5.86
CA ASN A 26 7.54 -5.54 -5.36
C ASN A 26 7.23 -4.82 -4.05
N ILE A 27 5.95 -4.63 -3.78
CA ILE A 27 5.51 -4.01 -2.53
C ILE A 27 4.69 -5.04 -1.75
N PHE A 28 5.14 -5.37 -0.54
CA PHE A 28 4.41 -6.24 0.37
C PHE A 28 3.63 -5.35 1.32
N VAL A 29 2.33 -5.60 1.48
CA VAL A 29 1.50 -4.86 2.45
C VAL A 29 0.78 -5.85 3.35
N LYS A 30 0.51 -5.41 4.58
CA LYS A 30 -0.22 -6.21 5.56
C LYS A 30 -1.26 -5.33 6.22
N ASP A 31 -2.45 -5.87 6.45
CA ASP A 31 -3.52 -5.12 7.10
C ASP A 31 -3.57 -5.40 8.61
N VAL A 32 -4.50 -4.74 9.28
CA VAL A 32 -4.64 -4.81 10.73
C VAL A 32 -5.02 -6.21 11.22
N LEU A 33 -5.62 -7.02 10.35
CA LEU A 33 -6.03 -8.38 10.70
C LEU A 33 -4.97 -9.42 10.37
N GLY A 34 -3.83 -9.00 9.80
CA GLY A 34 -2.76 -9.92 9.44
C GLY A 34 -2.84 -10.44 8.02
N ASN A 35 -3.84 -10.03 7.24
CA ASN A 35 -3.90 -10.37 5.83
C ASN A 35 -2.83 -9.61 5.07
N SER A 36 -2.25 -10.23 4.05
CA SER A 36 -1.17 -9.60 3.30
C SER A 36 -1.39 -9.74 1.80
N LYS A 37 -0.73 -8.87 1.05
CA LYS A 37 -0.77 -8.90 -0.40
C LYS A 37 0.54 -8.38 -0.95
N ILE A 38 0.96 -8.94 -2.09
CA ILE A 38 2.16 -8.50 -2.80
C ILE A 38 1.73 -7.86 -4.11
N PHE A 39 2.16 -6.63 -4.32
CA PHE A 39 1.94 -5.91 -5.58
C PHE A 39 3.24 -5.99 -6.37
N LYS A 40 3.27 -6.86 -7.38
CA LYS A 40 4.46 -7.07 -8.20
C LYS A 40 4.65 -5.91 -9.15
N ASN A 41 5.90 -5.46 -9.28
CA ASN A 41 6.28 -4.40 -10.21
C ASN A 41 5.54 -3.11 -9.95
N HIS A 42 5.59 -2.68 -8.69
CA HIS A 42 5.04 -1.40 -8.25
C HIS A 42 6.07 -0.71 -7.38
N SER A 43 5.93 0.60 -7.24
CA SER A 43 6.72 1.39 -6.31
C SER A 43 5.78 2.26 -5.46
N ILE A 44 6.22 2.58 -4.25
CA ILE A 44 5.49 3.52 -3.39
C ILE A 44 5.86 4.92 -3.85
N THR A 45 4.88 5.68 -4.34
CA THR A 45 5.12 7.03 -4.85
C THR A 45 4.63 8.12 -3.91
N GLU A 46 3.72 7.80 -2.98
CA GLU A 46 3.25 8.81 -2.04
C GLU A 46 2.67 8.12 -0.81
N VAL A 47 2.96 8.69 0.36
CA VAL A 47 2.31 8.31 1.61
C VAL A 47 1.68 9.59 2.16
N ASN A 48 0.37 9.57 2.36
CA ASN A 48 -0.37 10.73 2.81
C ASN A 48 -1.12 10.38 4.08
N ILE A 49 -0.53 10.71 5.23
CA ILE A 49 -1.10 10.35 6.52
C ILE A 49 -2.41 11.10 6.81
N PRO A 50 -2.51 12.41 6.55
CA PRO A 50 -3.78 13.11 6.77
C PRO A 50 -4.95 12.50 6.01
N LYS A 51 -4.70 12.00 4.79
CA LYS A 51 -5.75 11.36 3.99
C LYS A 51 -5.79 9.85 4.20
N GLU A 52 -4.86 9.32 4.98
CA GLU A 52 -4.76 7.89 5.25
C GLU A 52 -4.64 7.07 3.96
N GLN A 53 -3.75 7.50 3.08
CA GLN A 53 -3.55 6.88 1.77
C GLN A 53 -2.08 6.58 1.51
N MET A 54 -1.85 5.48 0.83
CA MET A 54 -0.54 5.15 0.28
C MET A 54 -0.73 4.83 -1.19
N ILE A 55 -0.03 5.56 -2.05
CA ILE A 55 -0.20 5.42 -3.49
C ILE A 55 0.95 4.60 -4.05
N LEU A 56 0.59 3.56 -4.77
CA LEU A 56 1.53 2.73 -5.50
C LEU A 56 1.37 3.00 -6.99
N THR A 57 2.48 2.97 -7.70
CA THR A 57 2.47 3.18 -9.14
C THR A 57 3.12 1.98 -9.81
N PRO A 58 2.50 1.43 -10.87
CA PRO A 58 3.13 0.35 -11.63
C PRO A 58 4.44 0.81 -12.25
N ILE A 59 5.42 -0.08 -12.23
CA ILE A 59 6.73 0.20 -12.82
C ILE A 59 6.69 -0.14 -14.31
#